data_9a76a32bbb5214c3f06816b640dc6688
#
_entry.id   9a76a32bbb5214c3f06816b640dc6688
#
_cell.length_a   1.000
_cell.length_b   1.000
_cell.length_c   1.000
_cell.angle_alpha   90.00
_cell.angle_beta   90.00
_cell.angle_gamma   90.00
#
_symmetry.space_group_name_H-M   'P 1'
#
loop_
_entity.id
_entity.type
_entity.pdbx_description
1 polymer ?
#
loop_
_entity_poly.entity_id
_entity_poly.type
_entity_poly.pdbx_seq_one_letter_code
_entity_poly.pdbx_strand_id
1 'polypeptide(L)'
;MFNSQTKQQLAACQEQLNQASAMLAALNRSMALIEFSPDGTILQANQNFAQTMGYTLEEIRGKHHRIFCEPAFASSREYAEFWRRLAAGEFLSDRFQRLDKQGREIWLEASYNPVLGSDGRVTKVVKIAADISAEIRLAQEQSSLVNAINRSMAVIDFNPQGEILNANVN
;
A
#
# COMPACT_ATOMS: atom_id res chain seq x y z
N MET A 1 29.14 -33.14 25.79
CA MET A 1 27.66 -33.04 25.60
C MET A 1 27.19 -31.63 25.30
N PHE A 2 27.63 -30.59 26.01
CA PHE A 2 27.22 -29.17 25.76
C PHE A 2 27.44 -28.68 24.33
N ASN A 3 28.48 -29.13 23.64
CA ASN A 3 28.82 -28.66 22.29
C ASN A 3 27.87 -29.17 21.17
N SER A 4 27.21 -30.31 21.34
CA SER A 4 26.27 -30.90 20.35
C SER A 4 24.92 -30.13 20.39
N GLN A 5 24.41 -29.84 21.57
CA GLN A 5 23.13 -29.16 21.73
C GLN A 5 23.19 -27.69 21.25
N THR A 6 24.31 -27.01 21.52
CA THR A 6 24.55 -25.65 21.02
C THR A 6 24.66 -25.62 19.48
N LYS A 7 25.32 -26.63 18.88
CA LYS A 7 25.41 -26.74 17.43
C LYS A 7 24.03 -27.00 16.79
N GLN A 8 23.20 -27.83 17.40
CA GLN A 8 21.84 -28.08 16.93
C GLN A 8 20.95 -26.83 17.02
N GLN A 9 21.03 -26.09 18.12
CA GLN A 9 20.31 -24.82 18.29
C GLN A 9 20.77 -23.76 17.28
N LEU A 10 22.07 -23.65 17.02
CA LEU A 10 22.62 -22.74 16.02
C LEU A 10 22.13 -23.10 14.61
N ALA A 11 22.17 -24.40 14.25
CA ALA A 11 21.68 -24.88 12.96
C ALA A 11 20.17 -24.60 12.77
N ALA A 12 19.36 -24.85 13.80
CA ALA A 12 17.92 -24.53 13.77
C ALA A 12 17.65 -23.02 13.62
N CYS A 13 18.39 -22.20 14.34
CA CYS A 13 18.29 -20.73 14.22
C CYS A 13 18.69 -20.26 12.83
N GLN A 14 19.77 -20.80 12.27
CA GLN A 14 20.22 -20.50 10.90
C GLN A 14 19.17 -20.90 9.85
N GLU A 15 18.55 -22.06 10.01
CA GLU A 15 17.48 -22.50 9.10
C GLU A 15 16.24 -21.58 9.17
N GLN A 16 15.82 -21.18 10.36
CA GLN A 16 14.72 -20.22 10.53
C GLN A 16 15.05 -18.86 9.89
N LEU A 17 16.28 -18.39 10.04
CA LEU A 17 16.73 -17.14 9.42
C LEU A 17 16.71 -17.26 7.89
N ASN A 18 17.18 -18.38 7.33
CA ASN A 18 17.17 -18.63 5.89
C ASN A 18 15.75 -18.66 5.34
N GLN A 19 14.81 -19.33 6.03
CA GLN A 19 13.40 -19.39 5.64
C GLN A 19 12.73 -17.99 5.69
N ALA A 20 12.97 -17.23 6.74
CA ALA A 20 12.47 -15.84 6.85
C ALA A 20 13.03 -14.95 5.74
N SER A 21 14.34 -15.08 5.45
CA SER A 21 14.99 -14.32 4.38
C SER A 21 14.43 -14.69 2.99
N ALA A 22 14.18 -15.97 2.74
CA ALA A 22 13.58 -16.43 1.48
C ALA A 22 12.16 -15.89 1.29
N MET A 23 11.36 -15.87 2.37
CA MET A 23 10.00 -15.31 2.36
C MET A 23 10.03 -13.80 2.07
N LEU A 24 10.90 -13.04 2.75
CA LEU A 24 11.09 -11.61 2.50
C LEU A 24 11.55 -11.35 1.06
N ALA A 25 12.45 -12.17 0.52
CA ALA A 25 12.89 -12.05 -0.87
C ALA A 25 11.74 -12.32 -1.87
N ALA A 26 10.81 -13.22 -1.56
CA ALA A 26 9.64 -13.48 -2.38
C ALA A 26 8.68 -12.27 -2.38
N LEU A 27 8.36 -11.70 -1.22
CA LEU A 27 7.56 -10.50 -1.09
C LEU A 27 8.21 -9.31 -1.81
N ASN A 28 9.53 -9.16 -1.67
CA ASN A 28 10.28 -8.07 -2.27
C ASN A 28 10.28 -8.10 -3.82
N ARG A 29 10.07 -9.27 -4.44
CA ARG A 29 9.94 -9.41 -5.90
C ARG A 29 8.56 -9.01 -6.43
N SER A 30 7.49 -9.21 -5.66
CA SER A 30 6.12 -9.07 -6.13
C SER A 30 5.41 -7.80 -5.62
N MET A 31 5.87 -7.23 -4.51
CA MET A 31 5.20 -6.12 -3.84
C MET A 31 6.09 -4.86 -3.80
N ALA A 32 5.46 -3.70 -3.81
CA ALA A 32 6.13 -2.45 -3.49
C ALA A 32 6.30 -2.33 -1.98
N LEU A 33 7.55 -2.24 -1.50
CA LEU A 33 7.91 -2.18 -0.08
C LEU A 33 8.65 -0.89 0.23
N ILE A 34 8.28 -0.24 1.33
CA ILE A 34 8.99 0.93 1.85
C ILE A 34 8.92 0.95 3.38
N GLU A 35 10.01 1.34 4.02
CA GLU A 35 10.15 1.43 5.47
C GLU A 35 10.32 2.88 5.91
N PHE A 36 9.70 3.21 7.02
CA PHE A 36 9.75 4.53 7.64
C PHE A 36 10.14 4.43 9.11
N SER A 37 10.78 5.47 9.63
CA SER A 37 10.80 5.72 11.07
C SER A 37 9.40 6.09 11.57
N PRO A 38 9.13 6.01 12.89
CA PRO A 38 7.80 6.29 13.43
C PRO A 38 7.26 7.70 13.14
N ASP A 39 8.13 8.65 12.80
CA ASP A 39 7.78 10.01 12.40
C ASP A 39 7.48 10.17 10.90
N GLY A 40 7.62 9.09 10.11
CA GLY A 40 7.36 9.09 8.67
C GLY A 40 8.55 9.41 7.77
N THR A 41 9.77 9.46 8.31
CA THR A 41 11.00 9.59 7.51
C THR A 41 11.32 8.26 6.82
N ILE A 42 11.61 8.29 5.54
CA ILE A 42 11.91 7.11 4.71
C ILE A 42 13.29 6.56 5.07
N LEU A 43 13.33 5.32 5.52
CA LEU A 43 14.55 4.58 5.85
C LEU A 43 15.11 3.86 4.62
N GLN A 44 14.25 3.08 3.96
CA GLN A 44 14.59 2.36 2.73
C GLN A 44 13.33 1.97 1.96
N ALA A 45 13.50 1.65 0.68
CA ALA A 45 12.44 1.09 -0.15
C ALA A 45 13.03 0.06 -1.11
N ASN A 46 12.18 -0.78 -1.70
CA ASN A 46 12.62 -1.68 -2.75
C ASN A 46 12.47 -1.05 -4.14
N GLN A 47 13.02 -1.74 -5.14
CA GLN A 47 13.00 -1.26 -6.52
C GLN A 47 11.57 -1.16 -7.07
N ASN A 48 10.66 -2.07 -6.68
CA ASN A 48 9.26 -2.02 -7.12
C ASN A 48 8.59 -0.73 -6.66
N PHE A 49 8.77 -0.33 -5.38
CA PHE A 49 8.24 0.93 -4.86
C PHE A 49 8.82 2.14 -5.62
N ALA A 50 10.13 2.16 -5.83
CA ALA A 50 10.80 3.23 -6.55
C ALA A 50 10.29 3.37 -7.99
N GLN A 51 10.12 2.25 -8.71
CA GLN A 51 9.57 2.22 -10.06
C GLN A 51 8.11 2.69 -10.11
N THR A 52 7.25 2.20 -9.21
CA THR A 52 5.84 2.61 -9.11
C THR A 52 5.71 4.12 -8.90
N MET A 53 6.54 4.70 -8.04
CA MET A 53 6.47 6.12 -7.70
C MET A 53 7.35 7.01 -8.59
N GLY A 54 8.13 6.43 -9.52
CA GLY A 54 8.98 7.15 -10.46
C GLY A 54 10.20 7.84 -9.86
N TYR A 55 10.67 7.38 -8.70
CA TYR A 55 11.85 7.91 -8.01
C TYR A 55 13.01 6.91 -8.06
N THR A 56 14.22 7.39 -7.84
CA THR A 56 15.34 6.53 -7.43
C THR A 56 15.35 6.35 -5.91
N LEU A 57 15.99 5.28 -5.44
CA LEU A 57 16.10 5.01 -4.00
C LEU A 57 16.86 6.10 -3.25
N GLU A 58 17.90 6.67 -3.90
CA GLU A 58 18.70 7.75 -3.35
C GLU A 58 17.90 9.05 -3.19
N GLU A 59 17.00 9.33 -4.13
CA GLU A 59 16.15 10.55 -4.09
C GLU A 59 15.17 10.55 -2.92
N ILE A 60 14.68 9.38 -2.50
CA ILE A 60 13.65 9.28 -1.47
C ILE A 60 14.21 9.03 -0.07
N ARG A 61 15.38 8.40 0.05
CA ARG A 61 15.98 8.07 1.35
C ARG A 61 16.18 9.33 2.19
N GLY A 62 15.74 9.28 3.45
CA GLY A 62 15.79 10.40 4.38
C GLY A 62 14.76 11.50 4.12
N LYS A 63 13.96 11.41 3.05
CA LYS A 63 12.80 12.29 2.85
C LYS A 63 11.64 11.81 3.71
N HIS A 64 10.67 12.71 3.92
CA HIS A 64 9.47 12.34 4.64
C HIS A 64 8.40 11.80 3.68
N HIS A 65 7.58 10.84 4.12
CA HIS A 65 6.46 10.23 3.36
C HIS A 65 5.58 11.27 2.65
N ARG A 66 5.46 12.48 3.18
CA ARG A 66 4.65 13.57 2.60
C ARG A 66 4.98 13.92 1.14
N ILE A 67 6.17 13.55 0.65
CA ILE A 67 6.55 13.78 -0.76
C ILE A 67 5.67 13.00 -1.75
N PHE A 68 4.98 11.97 -1.29
CA PHE A 68 4.05 11.15 -2.07
C PHE A 68 2.58 11.58 -1.89
N CYS A 69 2.31 12.63 -1.14
CA CYS A 69 0.97 13.07 -0.80
C CYS A 69 0.63 14.41 -1.44
N GLU A 70 -0.65 14.64 -1.70
CA GLU A 70 -1.10 15.98 -2.02
C GLU A 70 -0.73 16.98 -0.92
N PRO A 71 -0.27 18.19 -1.26
CA PRO A 71 0.14 19.20 -0.27
C PRO A 71 -0.95 19.54 0.76
N ALA A 72 -2.21 19.60 0.34
CA ALA A 72 -3.35 19.86 1.22
C ALA A 72 -3.50 18.74 2.27
N PHE A 73 -3.44 17.46 1.86
CA PHE A 73 -3.49 16.33 2.78
C PHE A 73 -2.24 16.28 3.67
N ALA A 74 -1.05 16.48 3.10
CA ALA A 74 0.22 16.44 3.85
C ALA A 74 0.33 17.47 4.99
N SER A 75 -0.46 18.56 4.91
CA SER A 75 -0.56 19.62 5.95
C SER A 75 -1.80 19.48 6.84
N SER A 76 -2.62 18.46 6.65
CA SER A 76 -3.87 18.26 7.38
C SER A 76 -3.66 17.67 8.78
N ARG A 77 -4.68 17.82 9.64
CA ARG A 77 -4.73 17.14 10.94
C ARG A 77 -4.85 15.61 10.78
N GLU A 78 -5.53 15.16 9.73
CA GLU A 78 -5.67 13.74 9.40
C GLU A 78 -4.32 13.09 9.12
N TYR A 79 -3.43 13.79 8.40
CA TYR A 79 -2.09 13.30 8.14
C TYR A 79 -1.23 13.21 9.41
N ALA A 80 -1.33 14.19 10.30
CA ALA A 80 -0.65 14.16 11.58
C ALA A 80 -1.19 13.00 12.46
N GLU A 81 -2.51 12.82 12.48
CA GLU A 81 -3.16 11.73 13.19
C GLU A 81 -2.79 10.36 12.62
N PHE A 82 -2.70 10.21 11.31
CA PHE A 82 -2.25 9.00 10.63
C PHE A 82 -0.88 8.53 11.17
N TRP A 83 0.11 9.41 11.23
CA TRP A 83 1.43 9.07 11.75
C TRP A 83 1.45 8.85 13.27
N ARG A 84 0.62 9.59 14.01
CA ARG A 84 0.46 9.36 15.46
C ARG A 84 -0.07 7.96 15.77
N ARG A 85 -1.06 7.48 15.01
CA ARG A 85 -1.61 6.13 15.16
C ARG A 85 -0.58 5.06 14.85
N LEU A 86 0.17 5.21 13.75
CA LEU A 86 1.25 4.29 13.38
C LEU A 86 2.36 4.26 14.45
N ALA A 87 2.77 5.41 14.98
CA ALA A 87 3.75 5.50 16.06
C ALA A 87 3.26 4.88 17.38
N ALA A 88 1.94 4.84 17.59
CA ALA A 88 1.30 4.14 18.71
C ALA A 88 1.19 2.62 18.50
N GLY A 89 1.59 2.09 17.35
CA GLY A 89 1.55 0.66 17.04
C GLY A 89 0.26 0.21 16.34
N GLU A 90 -0.58 1.14 15.90
CA GLU A 90 -1.82 0.80 15.20
C GLU A 90 -1.54 0.45 13.74
N PHE A 91 -2.03 -0.70 13.30
CA PHE A 91 -2.02 -1.14 11.91
C PHE A 91 -3.06 -0.38 11.10
N LEU A 92 -2.69 0.08 9.89
CA LEU A 92 -3.59 0.77 8.99
C LEU A 92 -3.56 0.11 7.60
N SER A 93 -4.72 -0.16 7.03
CA SER A 93 -4.85 -0.71 5.68
C SER A 93 -6.02 -0.05 4.96
N ASP A 94 -5.77 0.44 3.74
CA ASP A 94 -6.78 1.09 2.90
C ASP A 94 -6.28 1.23 1.46
N ARG A 95 -7.10 1.85 0.61
CA ARG A 95 -6.72 2.37 -0.70
C ARG A 95 -6.32 3.82 -0.56
N PHE A 96 -5.10 4.11 -0.97
CA PHE A 96 -4.49 5.43 -0.80
C PHE A 96 -4.18 6.05 -2.16
N GLN A 97 -4.71 7.25 -2.39
CA GLN A 97 -4.26 8.09 -3.48
C GLN A 97 -2.92 8.73 -3.11
N ARG A 98 -1.96 8.64 -4.01
CA ARG A 98 -0.62 9.22 -3.86
C ARG A 98 -0.20 9.92 -5.15
N LEU A 99 0.85 10.72 -5.07
CA LEU A 99 1.45 11.38 -6.22
C LEU A 99 2.81 10.77 -6.52
N ASP A 100 3.06 10.46 -7.78
CA ASP A 100 4.38 10.07 -8.25
C ASP A 100 5.31 11.30 -8.40
N LYS A 101 6.54 11.07 -8.85
CA LYS A 101 7.54 12.12 -9.06
C LYS A 101 7.10 13.19 -10.08
N GLN A 102 6.25 12.84 -11.05
CA GLN A 102 5.70 13.74 -12.05
C GLN A 102 4.40 14.42 -11.62
N GLY A 103 3.92 14.15 -10.40
CA GLY A 103 2.67 14.67 -9.90
C GLY A 103 1.43 13.93 -10.42
N ARG A 104 1.59 12.75 -11.02
CA ARG A 104 0.47 11.92 -11.48
C ARG A 104 -0.12 11.14 -10.31
N GLU A 105 -1.43 10.98 -10.34
CA GLU A 105 -2.13 10.17 -9.34
C GLU A 105 -1.81 8.69 -9.49
N ILE A 106 -1.42 8.07 -8.39
CA ILE A 106 -1.19 6.64 -8.23
C ILE A 106 -2.10 6.13 -7.12
N TRP A 107 -2.90 5.13 -7.41
CA TRP A 107 -3.72 4.46 -6.42
C TRP A 107 -3.03 3.21 -5.90
N LEU A 108 -2.80 3.18 -4.61
CA LEU A 108 -2.14 2.07 -3.91
C LEU A 108 -3.11 1.41 -2.94
N GLU A 109 -3.37 0.13 -3.13
CA GLU A 109 -3.91 -0.71 -2.06
C GLU A 109 -2.74 -1.08 -1.14
N ALA A 110 -2.78 -0.65 0.11
CA ALA A 110 -1.60 -0.72 0.97
C ALA A 110 -1.92 -0.96 2.44
N SER A 111 -0.98 -1.59 3.12
CA SER A 111 -0.96 -1.72 4.57
C SER A 111 0.30 -1.09 5.16
N TYR A 112 0.14 -0.40 6.28
CA TYR A 112 1.20 0.17 7.09
C TYR A 112 1.30 -0.64 8.39
N ASN A 113 2.44 -1.26 8.60
CA ASN A 113 2.67 -2.27 9.64
C ASN A 113 3.74 -1.77 10.60
N PRO A 114 3.37 -1.30 11.80
CA PRO A 114 4.35 -0.95 12.83
C PRO A 114 5.13 -2.18 13.30
N VAL A 115 6.44 -2.06 13.36
CA VAL A 115 7.35 -3.09 13.87
C VAL A 115 7.80 -2.68 15.27
N LEU A 116 7.52 -3.54 16.25
CA LEU A 116 7.88 -3.30 17.64
C LEU A 116 9.31 -3.77 17.93
N GLY A 117 10.04 -3.00 18.69
CA GLY A 117 11.29 -3.40 19.30
C GLY A 117 11.09 -4.30 20.53
N SER A 118 12.17 -4.77 21.10
CA SER A 118 12.16 -5.59 22.33
C SER A 118 11.60 -4.86 23.57
N ASP A 119 11.58 -3.53 23.55
CA ASP A 119 11.00 -2.65 24.56
C ASP A 119 9.50 -2.36 24.35
N GLY A 120 8.88 -2.98 23.34
CA GLY A 120 7.47 -2.78 22.98
C GLY A 120 7.18 -1.47 22.24
N ARG A 121 8.18 -0.66 21.93
CA ARG A 121 8.00 0.59 21.16
C ARG A 121 8.12 0.33 19.66
N VAL A 122 7.42 1.15 18.87
CA VAL A 122 7.56 1.11 17.42
C VAL A 122 8.95 1.60 17.02
N THR A 123 9.71 0.74 16.34
CA THR A 123 11.05 1.05 15.83
C THR A 123 11.02 1.51 14.39
N LYS A 124 10.09 0.99 13.60
CA LYS A 124 9.84 1.37 12.21
C LYS A 124 8.43 1.00 11.78
N VAL A 125 7.99 1.55 10.66
CA VAL A 125 6.74 1.18 9.99
C VAL A 125 7.09 0.61 8.62
N VAL A 126 6.60 -0.59 8.30
CA VAL A 126 6.77 -1.24 7.00
C VAL A 126 5.47 -1.09 6.21
N LYS A 127 5.53 -0.43 5.07
CA LYS A 127 4.42 -0.37 4.12
C LYS A 127 4.61 -1.42 3.04
N ILE A 128 3.55 -2.19 2.81
CA ILE A 128 3.41 -3.12 1.68
C ILE A 128 2.31 -2.56 0.79
N ALA A 129 2.55 -2.45 -0.50
CA ALA A 129 1.60 -1.84 -1.43
C ALA A 129 1.54 -2.56 -2.76
N ALA A 130 0.35 -2.54 -3.37
CA ALA A 130 0.11 -2.90 -4.77
C ALA A 130 -0.44 -1.66 -5.51
N ASP A 131 0.03 -1.44 -6.73
CA ASP A 131 -0.52 -0.40 -7.62
C ASP A 131 -1.82 -0.92 -8.23
N ILE A 132 -2.94 -0.24 -7.95
CA ILE A 132 -4.28 -0.54 -8.46
C ILE A 132 -4.79 0.56 -9.41
N SER A 133 -3.89 1.40 -9.94
CA SER A 133 -4.27 2.55 -10.76
C SER A 133 -4.94 2.11 -12.08
N ALA A 134 -4.53 0.97 -12.64
CA ALA A 134 -5.12 0.43 -13.86
C ALA A 134 -6.56 -0.06 -13.62
N GLU A 135 -6.80 -0.74 -12.52
CA GLU A 135 -8.12 -1.24 -12.11
C GLU A 135 -9.09 -0.08 -11.83
N ILE A 136 -8.63 0.95 -11.14
CA ILE A 136 -9.42 2.15 -10.85
C ILE A 136 -9.78 2.87 -12.15
N ARG A 137 -8.84 3.05 -13.09
CA ARG A 137 -9.13 3.69 -14.38
C ARG A 137 -10.14 2.90 -15.19
N LEU A 138 -9.97 1.58 -15.28
CA LEU A 138 -10.91 0.72 -16.02
C LEU A 138 -12.32 0.80 -15.44
N ALA A 139 -12.46 0.76 -14.12
CA ALA A 139 -13.75 0.90 -13.45
C ALA A 139 -14.40 2.28 -13.72
N GLN A 140 -13.60 3.36 -13.74
CA GLN A 140 -14.07 4.71 -14.07
C GLN A 140 -14.52 4.83 -15.52
N GLU A 141 -13.76 4.25 -16.47
CA GLU A 141 -14.11 4.22 -17.89
C GLU A 141 -15.43 3.46 -18.12
N GLN A 142 -15.60 2.28 -17.51
CA GLN A 142 -16.84 1.52 -17.56
C GLN A 142 -18.03 2.28 -16.99
N SER A 143 -17.86 2.90 -15.82
CA SER A 143 -18.89 3.72 -15.20
C SER A 143 -19.28 4.91 -16.06
N SER A 144 -18.30 5.58 -16.68
CA SER A 144 -18.54 6.71 -17.59
C SER A 144 -19.30 6.29 -18.83
N LEU A 145 -18.99 5.12 -19.40
CA LEU A 145 -19.70 4.56 -20.56
C LEU A 145 -21.17 4.26 -20.21
N VAL A 146 -21.44 3.56 -19.08
CA VAL A 146 -22.80 3.28 -18.61
C VAL A 146 -23.58 4.58 -18.40
N ASN A 147 -22.96 5.59 -17.78
CA ASN A 147 -23.59 6.89 -17.56
C ASN A 147 -23.88 7.62 -18.89
N ALA A 148 -23.00 7.52 -19.89
CA ALA A 148 -23.24 8.10 -21.21
C ALA A 148 -24.41 7.42 -21.93
N ILE A 149 -24.51 6.07 -21.89
CA ILE A 149 -25.64 5.32 -22.42
C ILE A 149 -26.94 5.73 -21.72
N ASN A 150 -26.95 5.77 -20.40
CA ASN A 150 -28.13 6.13 -19.61
C ASN A 150 -28.61 7.58 -19.85
N ARG A 151 -27.71 8.49 -20.30
CA ARG A 151 -28.08 9.86 -20.64
C ARG A 151 -28.57 10.03 -22.07
N SER A 152 -28.20 9.14 -22.98
CA SER A 152 -28.46 9.28 -24.40
C SER A 152 -29.54 8.33 -24.94
N MET A 153 -29.87 7.27 -24.21
CA MET A 153 -30.81 6.21 -24.63
C MET A 153 -31.80 5.89 -23.52
N ALA A 154 -33.02 5.48 -23.92
CA ALA A 154 -33.97 4.83 -23.01
C ALA A 154 -33.45 3.41 -22.68
N VAL A 155 -33.27 3.13 -21.42
CA VAL A 155 -32.78 1.82 -20.90
C VAL A 155 -33.80 1.27 -19.92
N ILE A 156 -34.22 0.03 -20.14
CA ILE A 156 -35.16 -0.69 -19.28
C ILE A 156 -34.57 -2.07 -18.98
N ASP A 157 -34.49 -2.43 -17.72
CA ASP A 157 -34.04 -3.74 -17.24
C ASP A 157 -35.24 -4.61 -16.89
N PHE A 158 -35.23 -5.86 -17.35
CA PHE A 158 -36.26 -6.85 -17.05
C PHE A 158 -35.68 -8.07 -16.34
N ASN A 159 -36.44 -8.71 -15.47
CA ASN A 159 -36.12 -10.06 -15.02
C ASN A 159 -36.50 -11.11 -16.11
N PRO A 160 -36.07 -12.38 -15.95
CA PRO A 160 -36.42 -13.45 -16.87
C PRO A 160 -37.94 -13.72 -17.01
N GLN A 161 -38.77 -13.22 -16.11
CA GLN A 161 -40.23 -13.32 -16.12
C GLN A 161 -40.90 -12.15 -16.86
N GLY A 162 -40.12 -11.17 -17.34
CA GLY A 162 -40.60 -10.01 -18.10
C GLY A 162 -41.05 -8.84 -17.24
N GLU A 163 -40.80 -8.87 -15.95
CA GLU A 163 -41.13 -7.75 -15.05
C GLU A 163 -40.05 -6.68 -15.12
N ILE A 164 -40.42 -5.41 -15.16
CA ILE A 164 -39.51 -4.27 -15.18
C ILE A 164 -38.83 -4.14 -13.81
N LEU A 165 -37.51 -4.24 -13.80
CA LEU A 165 -36.71 -4.03 -12.61
C LEU A 165 -36.29 -2.57 -12.44
N ASN A 166 -35.96 -1.90 -13.55
CA ASN A 166 -35.48 -0.52 -13.57
C ASN A 166 -35.70 0.11 -14.94
N ALA A 167 -35.84 1.45 -14.98
CA ALA A 167 -35.85 2.23 -16.20
C ALA A 167 -35.22 3.60 -15.93
N ASN A 168 -34.48 4.12 -16.90
CA ASN A 168 -33.95 5.48 -16.81
C ASN A 168 -35.03 6.52 -17.19
N VAL A 169 -34.70 7.79 -17.04
CA VAL A 169 -35.63 8.92 -17.25
C VAL A 169 -35.76 9.40 -18.69
N ASN A 170 -35.13 8.70 -19.66
CA ASN A 170 -35.20 9.07 -21.09
C ASN A 170 -36.37 8.42 -21.80
#